data_763ba663413c196b733622084b00af87
#
_entry.id   763ba663413c196b733622084b00af87
#
_cell.length_a   1.000
_cell.length_b   1.000
_cell.length_c   1.000
_cell.angle_alpha   90.00
_cell.angle_beta   90.00
_cell.angle_gamma   90.00
#
_symmetry.space_group_name_H-M   'P 1'
#
loop_
_entity.id
_entity.type
_entity.pdbx_description
1 polymer ?
#
loop_
_entity_poly.entity_id
_entity_poly.type
_entity_poly.pdbx_seq_one_letter_code
_entity_poly.pdbx_strand_id
1 'polypeptide(L)'
;MIVRRKAQRSAGHAEEAGRTRLRRLPRCARLACTALCALAAAGCTLQVPAHADALAQGIVWQPDNDHLDLRGDWDRLGVNELLVQWIAVDDVAFMAGAGIPAPRVPDWVRIANEPWARGVIVGLAGYSDEKKARENLETLVDRSLKLAAVRPPVHITGWYFPVEVDPTWTDAPRMAPLLEKLPHPLWISVYDTSNIGGEALAKWLDTWLPRDVGVLLQDGCGVYARGPAAAREYADALSAHLGHKRVRIIAEAFRPKQGGGFRAATAAELAPQLEAYHGYRVYLFDGPHYMSPELVEGLLQQLKAKGAAQ
;
A
#
# COMPACT_ATOMS: atom_id res chain seq x y z
N MET A 1 -34.30 30.19 -31.87
CA MET A 1 -34.09 30.33 -33.33
C MET A 1 -33.48 28.99 -33.81
N ILE A 2 -34.30 28.27 -34.56
CA ILE A 2 -34.08 26.86 -35.01
C ILE A 2 -33.32 26.91 -36.33
N VAL A 3 -32.29 26.08 -36.51
CA VAL A 3 -32.03 25.49 -37.84
C VAL A 3 -31.42 24.07 -37.65
N ARG A 4 -32.27 23.10 -37.98
CA ARG A 4 -31.92 21.70 -38.34
C ARG A 4 -31.35 21.69 -39.76
N ARG A 5 -30.36 20.83 -40.02
CA ARG A 5 -30.27 20.16 -41.36
C ARG A 5 -29.90 18.71 -41.24
N LYS A 6 -30.68 17.93 -42.00
CA LYS A 6 -30.78 16.48 -42.15
C LYS A 6 -29.66 15.88 -43.01
N ALA A 7 -29.27 14.68 -42.65
CA ALA A 7 -29.02 13.46 -43.39
C ALA A 7 -28.78 13.46 -44.92
N GLN A 8 -27.81 12.69 -45.36
CA GLN A 8 -28.00 11.85 -46.55
C GLN A 8 -27.16 10.57 -46.45
N ARG A 9 -27.84 9.45 -46.67
CA ARG A 9 -27.36 8.07 -46.86
C ARG A 9 -26.85 7.90 -48.31
N SER A 10 -25.86 7.04 -48.51
CA SER A 10 -25.84 6.19 -49.70
C SER A 10 -25.22 4.85 -49.39
N ALA A 11 -25.91 3.82 -49.86
CA ALA A 11 -25.61 2.40 -49.79
C ALA A 11 -24.95 1.96 -51.12
N GLY A 12 -24.32 0.81 -51.11
CA GLY A 12 -24.06 0.11 -52.35
C GLY A 12 -22.97 -0.95 -52.23
N HIS A 13 -23.42 -2.18 -52.19
CA HIS A 13 -23.05 -3.44 -52.91
C HIS A 13 -21.65 -4.00 -52.66
N ALA A 14 -21.53 -5.20 -52.12
CA ALA A 14 -21.95 -6.56 -52.50
C ALA A 14 -20.88 -7.29 -53.35
N GLU A 15 -20.59 -8.51 -52.84
CA GLU A 15 -20.15 -9.75 -53.54
C GLU A 15 -18.72 -9.80 -54.08
N GLU A 16 -17.91 -10.80 -53.70
CA GLU A 16 -18.01 -12.15 -54.23
C GLU A 16 -17.14 -13.17 -53.46
N ALA A 17 -17.59 -14.39 -53.59
CA ALA A 17 -17.06 -15.58 -52.94
C ALA A 17 -15.82 -16.14 -53.68
N GLY A 18 -14.90 -16.73 -52.95
CA GLY A 18 -13.79 -17.53 -53.47
C GLY A 18 -13.53 -18.76 -52.60
N ARG A 19 -14.24 -19.86 -52.93
CA ARG A 19 -13.94 -21.22 -52.43
C ARG A 19 -12.71 -21.75 -53.14
N THR A 20 -11.70 -22.22 -52.43
CA THR A 20 -10.66 -23.10 -53.03
C THR A 20 -10.30 -24.24 -52.03
N ARG A 21 -10.81 -25.33 -52.36
CA ARG A 21 -10.45 -26.76 -52.30
C ARG A 21 -9.27 -27.17 -51.44
N LEU A 22 -9.59 -28.08 -50.54
CA LEU A 22 -8.73 -29.09 -49.93
C LEU A 22 -7.98 -29.90 -50.97
N ARG A 23 -6.67 -29.99 -50.88
CA ARG A 23 -5.87 -31.09 -51.44
C ARG A 23 -5.34 -31.96 -50.33
N ARG A 24 -5.78 -33.21 -50.35
CA ARG A 24 -5.21 -34.33 -49.56
C ARG A 24 -3.93 -34.78 -50.30
N LEU A 25 -2.87 -35.05 -49.54
CA LEU A 25 -1.72 -35.85 -49.94
C LEU A 25 -1.35 -36.88 -48.88
N PRO A 26 -0.66 -37.96 -49.27
CA PRO A 26 -0.91 -39.30 -48.73
C PRO A 26 0.03 -39.69 -47.60
N ARG A 27 -0.41 -40.72 -46.89
CA ARG A 27 0.38 -41.46 -45.88
C ARG A 27 1.48 -42.25 -46.56
N CYS A 28 2.73 -42.09 -46.11
CA CYS A 28 3.74 -43.15 -46.24
C CYS A 28 4.74 -43.14 -45.07
N ALA A 29 4.77 -44.27 -44.44
CA ALA A 29 5.92 -44.97 -43.86
C ALA A 29 6.63 -44.41 -42.62
N ARG A 30 6.48 -45.21 -41.60
CA ARG A 30 7.25 -45.36 -40.35
C ARG A 30 8.76 -45.58 -40.67
N LEU A 31 9.63 -44.97 -39.87
CA LEU A 31 10.79 -45.66 -39.26
C LEU A 31 11.31 -44.81 -38.11
N ALA A 32 11.60 -45.53 -37.04
CA ALA A 32 12.01 -45.03 -35.74
C ALA A 32 13.43 -44.41 -35.75
N CYS A 33 13.62 -43.35 -35.01
CA CYS A 33 14.88 -43.06 -34.33
C CYS A 33 14.57 -42.30 -33.06
N THR A 34 14.65 -43.03 -31.94
CA THR A 34 14.66 -42.49 -30.58
C THR A 34 15.96 -41.72 -30.40
N ALA A 35 15.89 -40.42 -30.32
CA ALA A 35 16.95 -39.59 -29.78
C ALA A 35 16.34 -38.80 -28.63
N LEU A 36 16.69 -39.19 -27.42
CA LEU A 36 16.38 -38.57 -26.15
C LEU A 36 17.10 -37.22 -26.09
N CYS A 37 16.43 -36.12 -26.43
CA CYS A 37 16.85 -34.80 -26.05
C CYS A 37 16.04 -34.37 -24.81
N ALA A 38 16.56 -34.71 -23.64
CA ALA A 38 16.15 -34.07 -22.40
C ALA A 38 16.60 -32.61 -22.41
N LEU A 39 15.77 -31.71 -22.95
CA LEU A 39 15.90 -30.30 -22.69
C LEU A 39 15.43 -30.06 -21.25
N ALA A 40 16.42 -30.03 -20.34
CA ALA A 40 16.25 -29.43 -19.03
C ALA A 40 15.89 -27.93 -19.27
N ALA A 41 14.62 -27.61 -19.25
CA ALA A 41 14.16 -26.26 -19.08
C ALA A 41 14.57 -25.82 -17.65
N ALA A 42 15.81 -25.35 -17.52
CA ALA A 42 16.21 -24.57 -16.36
C ALA A 42 15.40 -23.29 -16.40
N GLY A 43 14.21 -23.33 -15.83
CA GLY A 43 13.46 -22.14 -15.48
C GLY A 43 14.31 -21.35 -14.47
N CYS A 44 15.10 -20.39 -14.99
CA CYS A 44 15.61 -19.30 -14.15
C CYS A 44 14.40 -18.55 -13.62
N THR A 45 13.84 -19.03 -12.54
CA THR A 45 13.11 -18.17 -11.63
C THR A 45 14.16 -17.18 -11.15
N LEU A 46 14.11 -15.95 -11.67
CA LEU A 46 14.75 -14.82 -11.06
C LEU A 46 14.13 -14.68 -9.66
N GLN A 47 14.65 -15.43 -8.73
CA GLN A 47 14.46 -15.21 -7.32
C GLN A 47 15.13 -13.88 -7.07
N VAL A 48 14.32 -12.80 -7.09
CA VAL A 48 14.74 -11.51 -6.53
C VAL A 48 15.20 -11.86 -5.12
N PRO A 49 16.48 -11.65 -4.78
CA PRO A 49 16.94 -11.93 -3.43
C PRO A 49 16.02 -11.19 -2.48
N ALA A 50 15.37 -11.89 -1.57
CA ALA A 50 14.74 -11.26 -0.43
C ALA A 50 15.89 -10.45 0.21
N HIS A 51 15.74 -9.12 0.24
CA HIS A 51 16.69 -8.25 0.90
C HIS A 51 16.67 -8.63 2.38
N ALA A 52 17.60 -9.54 2.76
CA ALA A 52 17.75 -10.00 4.15
C ALA A 52 18.11 -8.83 5.09
N ASP A 53 18.50 -7.69 4.52
CA ASP A 53 19.02 -6.51 5.25
C ASP A 53 18.12 -5.26 5.10
N ALA A 54 16.89 -5.40 4.58
CA ALA A 54 15.98 -4.25 4.45
C ALA A 54 15.49 -3.82 5.84
N LEU A 55 15.78 -2.58 6.24
CA LEU A 55 15.29 -1.99 7.50
C LEU A 55 13.79 -1.72 7.46
N ALA A 56 13.29 -1.34 6.30
CA ALA A 56 11.87 -1.11 6.05
C ALA A 56 11.53 -1.50 4.61
N GLN A 57 10.32 -1.94 4.37
CA GLN A 57 9.81 -2.30 3.06
C GLN A 57 8.95 -1.22 2.46
N GLY A 58 8.42 -0.33 3.29
CA GLY A 58 7.53 0.72 2.85
C GLY A 58 7.79 2.07 3.46
N ILE A 59 7.32 3.09 2.76
CA ILE A 59 7.25 4.47 3.23
C ILE A 59 5.81 4.95 3.14
N VAL A 60 5.34 5.63 4.18
CA VAL A 60 4.03 6.27 4.18
C VAL A 60 4.17 7.69 3.67
N TRP A 61 3.23 8.11 2.87
CA TRP A 61 3.06 9.48 2.45
C TRP A 61 1.66 9.95 2.77
N GLN A 62 1.58 11.01 3.55
CA GLN A 62 0.35 11.73 3.86
C GLN A 62 0.26 12.95 2.93
N PRO A 63 -0.42 12.85 1.77
CA PRO A 63 -0.51 13.97 0.84
C PRO A 63 -1.23 15.16 1.46
N ASP A 64 -0.63 16.31 1.30
CA ASP A 64 -1.21 17.63 1.53
C ASP A 64 -0.78 18.60 0.43
N ASN A 65 -1.32 19.81 0.41
CA ASN A 65 -1.01 20.77 -0.64
C ASN A 65 0.44 21.31 -0.62
N ASP A 66 1.15 21.14 0.49
CA ASP A 66 2.52 21.62 0.66
C ASP A 66 3.55 20.54 0.32
N HIS A 67 3.18 19.25 0.41
CA HIS A 67 4.08 18.11 0.20
C HIS A 67 3.65 17.22 -0.97
N LEU A 68 3.43 17.81 -2.17
CA LEU A 68 3.04 17.07 -3.38
C LEU A 68 4.23 16.61 -4.22
N ASP A 69 5.39 17.26 -4.10
CA ASP A 69 6.63 16.83 -4.78
C ASP A 69 7.38 15.83 -3.90
N LEU A 70 6.82 14.63 -3.79
CA LEU A 70 7.36 13.55 -2.97
C LEU A 70 8.74 13.10 -3.50
N ARG A 71 9.78 13.28 -2.69
CA ARG A 71 11.16 12.90 -3.00
C ARG A 71 11.85 12.29 -1.79
N GLY A 72 12.77 11.38 -2.02
CA GLY A 72 13.59 10.76 -0.99
C GLY A 72 14.45 9.64 -1.57
N ASP A 73 15.45 9.22 -0.81
CA ASP A 73 16.36 8.11 -1.12
C ASP A 73 16.11 6.91 -0.19
N TRP A 74 14.84 6.67 0.11
CA TRP A 74 14.40 5.64 1.06
C TRP A 74 14.64 4.21 0.57
N ASP A 75 14.80 4.00 -0.73
CA ASP A 75 15.21 2.73 -1.33
C ASP A 75 16.55 2.23 -0.77
N ARG A 76 17.42 3.14 -0.31
CA ARG A 76 18.67 2.79 0.39
C ARG A 76 18.45 2.05 1.71
N LEU A 77 17.26 2.19 2.33
CA LEU A 77 16.83 1.42 3.51
C LEU A 77 16.14 0.11 3.15
N GLY A 78 16.00 -0.20 1.85
CA GLY A 78 15.29 -1.36 1.33
C GLY A 78 13.83 -1.08 0.97
N VAL A 79 13.35 0.16 1.10
CA VAL A 79 11.99 0.55 0.74
C VAL A 79 11.74 0.38 -0.75
N ASN A 80 10.67 -0.31 -1.09
CA ASN A 80 10.22 -0.55 -2.46
C ASN A 80 8.69 -0.44 -2.63
N GLU A 81 7.98 -0.12 -1.56
CA GLU A 81 6.52 0.04 -1.57
C GLU A 81 6.13 1.39 -0.93
N LEU A 82 5.29 2.14 -1.64
CA LEU A 82 4.71 3.39 -1.16
C LEU A 82 3.31 3.12 -0.60
N LEU A 83 3.03 3.54 0.63
CA LEU A 83 1.68 3.64 1.17
C LEU A 83 1.24 5.10 1.10
N VAL A 84 0.32 5.42 0.21
CA VAL A 84 -0.34 6.72 0.14
C VAL A 84 -1.48 6.72 1.16
N GLN A 85 -1.49 7.63 2.11
CA GLN A 85 -2.50 7.61 3.18
C GLN A 85 -3.91 7.89 2.65
N TRP A 86 -4.05 8.79 1.68
CA TRP A 86 -5.30 9.08 0.97
C TRP A 86 -5.02 9.74 -0.37
N ILE A 87 -5.88 9.48 -1.36
CA ILE A 87 -5.89 10.24 -2.63
C ILE A 87 -7.02 11.27 -2.68
N ALA A 88 -7.84 11.33 -1.63
CA ALA A 88 -8.73 12.44 -1.35
C ALA A 88 -8.94 12.55 0.16
N VAL A 89 -8.87 13.75 0.71
CA VAL A 89 -9.13 14.05 2.11
C VAL A 89 -10.02 15.29 2.21
N ASP A 90 -11.00 15.23 3.10
CA ASP A 90 -12.03 16.26 3.21
C ASP A 90 -12.68 16.57 1.84
N ASP A 91 -12.50 17.79 1.33
CA ASP A 91 -13.07 18.23 0.05
C ASP A 91 -12.02 18.41 -1.05
N VAL A 92 -10.81 17.85 -0.85
CA VAL A 92 -9.69 17.95 -1.79
C VAL A 92 -9.24 16.57 -2.24
N ALA A 93 -9.06 16.40 -3.56
CA ALA A 93 -8.42 15.22 -4.13
C ALA A 93 -7.01 15.54 -4.67
N PHE A 94 -6.15 14.53 -4.62
CA PHE A 94 -4.79 14.52 -5.20
C PHE A 94 -4.76 13.72 -6.51
N MET A 95 -5.92 13.46 -7.07
CA MET A 95 -6.11 12.82 -8.37
C MET A 95 -7.32 13.42 -9.08
N ALA A 96 -7.17 13.75 -10.35
CA ALA A 96 -8.26 14.29 -11.16
C ALA A 96 -9.27 13.20 -11.55
N GLY A 97 -10.52 13.60 -11.83
CA GLY A 97 -11.51 12.72 -12.47
C GLY A 97 -12.49 12.02 -11.52
N ALA A 98 -12.31 12.13 -10.19
CA ALA A 98 -13.20 11.49 -9.21
C ALA A 98 -14.42 12.36 -8.79
N GLY A 99 -14.65 13.51 -9.45
CA GLY A 99 -15.71 14.43 -9.10
C GLY A 99 -15.48 15.22 -7.80
N ILE A 100 -14.27 15.16 -7.25
CA ILE A 100 -13.79 15.94 -6.10
C ILE A 100 -12.81 16.99 -6.63
N PRO A 101 -12.85 18.25 -6.15
CA PRO A 101 -11.88 19.26 -6.53
C PRO A 101 -10.45 18.81 -6.33
N ALA A 102 -9.60 18.91 -7.37
CA ALA A 102 -8.19 18.56 -7.33
C ALA A 102 -7.37 19.78 -7.76
N PRO A 103 -7.20 20.79 -6.89
CA PRO A 103 -6.54 22.05 -7.24
C PRO A 103 -5.06 21.84 -7.58
N ARG A 104 -4.43 20.86 -6.99
CA ARG A 104 -3.06 20.42 -7.27
C ARG A 104 -3.01 18.90 -7.28
N VAL A 105 -2.29 18.34 -8.25
CA VAL A 105 -2.13 16.90 -8.42
C VAL A 105 -0.64 16.58 -8.42
N PRO A 106 -0.19 15.58 -7.66
CA PRO A 106 1.18 15.10 -7.70
C PRO A 106 1.56 14.59 -9.09
N ASP A 107 2.83 14.63 -9.42
CA ASP A 107 3.36 13.95 -10.61
C ASP A 107 3.42 12.43 -10.37
N TRP A 108 2.26 11.78 -10.52
CA TRP A 108 2.12 10.33 -10.34
C TRP A 108 3.00 9.53 -11.29
N VAL A 109 3.28 10.04 -12.51
CA VAL A 109 4.16 9.36 -13.47
C VAL A 109 5.59 9.35 -12.98
N ARG A 110 6.07 10.47 -12.45
CA ARG A 110 7.39 10.53 -11.82
C ARG A 110 7.46 9.60 -10.60
N ILE A 111 6.48 9.68 -9.70
CA ILE A 111 6.42 8.81 -8.49
C ILE A 111 6.46 7.34 -8.88
N ALA A 112 5.74 6.92 -9.92
CA ALA A 112 5.72 5.53 -10.40
C ALA A 112 7.09 5.02 -10.88
N ASN A 113 8.02 5.92 -11.21
CA ASN A 113 9.36 5.58 -11.66
C ASN A 113 10.40 5.61 -10.53
N GLU A 114 10.01 5.98 -9.31
CA GLU A 114 10.92 6.01 -8.17
C GLU A 114 11.22 4.60 -7.64
N PRO A 115 12.46 4.29 -7.25
CA PRO A 115 12.84 2.95 -6.78
C PRO A 115 12.12 2.53 -5.50
N TRP A 116 11.71 3.48 -4.68
CA TRP A 116 10.93 3.27 -3.45
C TRP A 116 9.41 3.14 -3.67
N ALA A 117 8.90 3.31 -4.89
CA ALA A 117 7.48 3.21 -5.24
C ALA A 117 7.19 2.14 -6.31
N ARG A 118 7.96 1.04 -6.34
CA ARG A 118 7.74 -0.08 -7.28
C ARG A 118 6.39 -0.75 -7.10
N GLY A 119 5.87 -0.75 -5.88
CA GLY A 119 4.50 -1.09 -5.53
C GLY A 119 3.86 0.07 -4.79
N VAL A 120 2.56 0.27 -4.97
CA VAL A 120 1.83 1.34 -4.30
C VAL A 120 0.56 0.79 -3.68
N ILE A 121 0.43 0.97 -2.37
CA ILE A 121 -0.85 0.82 -1.67
C ILE A 121 -1.52 2.19 -1.72
N VAL A 122 -2.65 2.26 -2.40
CA VAL A 122 -3.36 3.51 -2.63
C VAL A 122 -4.41 3.73 -1.54
N GLY A 123 -4.25 4.78 -0.76
CA GLY A 123 -5.25 5.22 0.20
C GLY A 123 -6.45 5.83 -0.50
N LEU A 124 -7.61 5.49 0.00
CA LEU A 124 -8.89 5.89 -0.56
C LEU A 124 -9.34 7.27 -0.03
N ALA A 125 -10.66 7.49 0.11
CA ALA A 125 -11.18 8.72 0.69
C ALA A 125 -11.06 8.72 2.21
N GLY A 126 -10.62 9.84 2.79
CA GLY A 126 -10.54 10.06 4.22
C GLY A 126 -11.10 11.40 4.66
N TYR A 127 -11.16 11.58 5.96
CA TYR A 127 -11.29 12.87 6.61
C TYR A 127 -10.07 13.10 7.49
N SER A 128 -9.64 14.36 7.61
CA SER A 128 -8.55 14.75 8.51
C SER A 128 -8.97 14.67 10.00
N ASP A 129 -10.26 14.80 10.27
CA ASP A 129 -10.86 14.61 11.57
C ASP A 129 -11.35 13.17 11.73
N GLU A 130 -10.73 12.42 12.66
CA GLU A 130 -11.01 11.00 12.89
C GLU A 130 -12.46 10.76 13.35
N LYS A 131 -13.00 11.63 14.21
CA LYS A 131 -14.40 11.53 14.65
C LYS A 131 -15.34 11.66 13.45
N LYS A 132 -15.10 12.67 12.60
CA LYS A 132 -15.87 12.87 11.37
C LYS A 132 -15.75 11.66 10.43
N ALA A 133 -14.55 11.04 10.33
CA ALA A 133 -14.35 9.84 9.54
C ALA A 133 -15.23 8.68 10.04
N ARG A 134 -15.23 8.42 11.34
CA ARG A 134 -16.00 7.36 12.00
C ARG A 134 -17.52 7.57 11.91
N GLU A 135 -17.97 8.82 11.91
CA GLU A 135 -19.40 9.19 11.78
C GLU A 135 -19.91 9.10 10.33
N ASN A 136 -19.02 9.07 9.31
CA ASN A 136 -19.39 9.18 7.90
C ASN A 136 -18.86 8.03 7.05
N LEU A 137 -18.83 6.80 7.58
CA LEU A 137 -18.25 5.62 6.93
C LEU A 137 -18.85 5.34 5.54
N GLU A 138 -20.16 5.34 5.43
CA GLU A 138 -20.89 5.07 4.18
C GLU A 138 -20.51 6.09 3.09
N THR A 139 -20.44 7.37 3.47
CA THR A 139 -20.01 8.44 2.56
C THR A 139 -18.57 8.25 2.10
N LEU A 140 -17.66 7.85 3.02
CA LEU A 140 -16.28 7.56 2.69
C LEU A 140 -16.16 6.36 1.75
N VAL A 141 -16.95 5.31 1.96
CA VAL A 141 -16.98 4.14 1.07
C VAL A 141 -17.46 4.52 -0.33
N ASP A 142 -18.55 5.28 -0.45
CA ASP A 142 -19.08 5.72 -1.75
C ASP A 142 -18.08 6.60 -2.51
N ARG A 143 -17.38 7.50 -1.80
CA ARG A 143 -16.30 8.31 -2.38
C ARG A 143 -15.11 7.43 -2.78
N SER A 144 -14.75 6.46 -1.96
CA SER A 144 -13.65 5.53 -2.18
C SER A 144 -13.85 4.68 -3.43
N LEU A 145 -15.07 4.20 -3.67
CA LEU A 145 -15.41 3.44 -4.88
C LEU A 145 -15.25 4.28 -6.15
N LYS A 146 -15.63 5.56 -6.11
CA LYS A 146 -15.44 6.49 -7.23
C LYS A 146 -13.94 6.74 -7.49
N LEU A 147 -13.15 6.93 -6.43
CA LEU A 147 -11.71 7.12 -6.52
C LEU A 147 -11.00 5.87 -7.07
N ALA A 148 -11.38 4.69 -6.61
CA ALA A 148 -10.82 3.43 -7.08
C ALA A 148 -11.07 3.17 -8.57
N ALA A 149 -12.15 3.70 -9.14
CA ALA A 149 -12.47 3.59 -10.56
C ALA A 149 -11.54 4.44 -11.44
N VAL A 150 -11.02 5.57 -10.93
CA VAL A 150 -10.16 6.48 -11.70
C VAL A 150 -8.71 5.99 -11.76
N ARG A 151 -8.16 5.47 -10.68
CA ARG A 151 -6.80 4.92 -10.53
C ARG A 151 -5.66 5.86 -10.92
N PRO A 152 -4.70 6.15 -10.02
CA PRO A 152 -3.46 6.80 -10.41
C PRO A 152 -2.62 5.89 -11.33
N PRO A 153 -1.76 6.45 -12.20
CA PRO A 153 -0.90 5.69 -13.13
C PRO A 153 0.32 5.09 -12.40
N VAL A 154 0.07 4.25 -11.38
CA VAL A 154 1.08 3.56 -10.57
C VAL A 154 0.81 2.06 -10.53
N HIS A 155 1.80 1.26 -10.16
CA HIS A 155 1.61 -0.17 -9.95
C HIS A 155 0.91 -0.42 -8.59
N ILE A 156 -0.42 -0.51 -8.61
CA ILE A 156 -1.23 -0.70 -7.40
C ILE A 156 -1.07 -2.13 -6.88
N THR A 157 -0.53 -2.28 -5.68
CA THR A 157 -0.35 -3.55 -4.96
C THR A 157 -1.41 -3.79 -3.89
N GLY A 158 -2.19 -2.78 -3.58
CA GLY A 158 -3.28 -2.84 -2.60
C GLY A 158 -3.96 -1.50 -2.42
N TRP A 159 -4.97 -1.51 -1.56
CA TRP A 159 -5.76 -0.35 -1.21
C TRP A 159 -5.71 -0.14 0.30
N TYR A 160 -5.86 1.08 0.74
CA TYR A 160 -5.90 1.43 2.14
C TYR A 160 -7.14 2.29 2.44
N PHE A 161 -7.95 1.87 3.42
CA PHE A 161 -9.09 2.65 3.86
C PHE A 161 -8.66 3.49 5.07
N PRO A 162 -8.56 4.82 4.91
CA PRO A 162 -7.91 5.69 5.89
C PRO A 162 -8.85 6.11 7.03
N VAL A 163 -9.45 5.11 7.69
CA VAL A 163 -10.18 5.30 8.95
C VAL A 163 -9.44 4.49 10.01
N GLU A 164 -8.91 5.17 11.00
CA GLU A 164 -8.15 4.54 12.06
C GLU A 164 -9.06 3.76 13.01
N VAL A 165 -8.72 2.51 13.22
CA VAL A 165 -9.44 1.61 14.12
C VAL A 165 -8.75 1.62 15.48
N ASP A 166 -9.56 1.79 16.53
CA ASP A 166 -9.11 1.80 17.93
C ASP A 166 -10.13 1.02 18.78
N PRO A 167 -9.71 0.17 19.72
CA PRO A 167 -10.63 -0.62 20.56
C PRO A 167 -11.55 0.23 21.45
N THR A 168 -11.24 1.50 21.66
CA THR A 168 -12.15 2.44 22.34
C THR A 168 -13.33 2.86 21.49
N TRP A 169 -13.24 2.65 20.18
CA TRP A 169 -14.35 2.90 19.26
C TRP A 169 -15.27 1.68 19.19
N THR A 170 -16.32 1.67 20.01
CA THR A 170 -17.25 0.53 20.17
C THR A 170 -17.99 0.17 18.88
N ASP A 171 -18.19 1.14 17.97
CA ASP A 171 -18.90 0.95 16.72
C ASP A 171 -18.00 0.50 15.54
N ALA A 172 -16.71 0.27 15.80
CA ALA A 172 -15.76 -0.19 14.77
C ALA A 172 -16.25 -1.42 13.99
N PRO A 173 -16.95 -2.41 14.57
CA PRO A 173 -17.49 -3.56 13.84
C PRO A 173 -18.46 -3.22 12.70
N ARG A 174 -19.07 -2.01 12.71
CA ARG A 174 -19.88 -1.52 11.59
C ARG A 174 -19.09 -1.39 10.29
N MET A 175 -17.76 -1.30 10.38
CA MET A 175 -16.91 -1.27 9.18
C MET A 175 -16.93 -2.58 8.39
N ALA A 176 -17.14 -3.74 9.02
CA ALA A 176 -17.01 -5.03 8.36
C ALA A 176 -17.76 -5.13 7.02
N PRO A 177 -19.10 -4.92 6.95
CA PRO A 177 -19.83 -4.99 5.69
C PRO A 177 -19.49 -3.85 4.71
N LEU A 178 -18.83 -2.80 5.17
CA LEU A 178 -18.38 -1.69 4.34
C LEU A 178 -17.03 -1.98 3.70
N LEU A 179 -16.12 -2.62 4.44
CA LEU A 179 -14.82 -3.05 3.92
C LEU A 179 -14.95 -4.07 2.79
N GLU A 180 -15.94 -4.97 2.85
CA GLU A 180 -16.23 -5.95 1.81
C GLU A 180 -16.62 -5.32 0.46
N LYS A 181 -17.10 -4.07 0.45
CA LYS A 181 -17.45 -3.34 -0.78
C LYS A 181 -16.25 -2.72 -1.46
N LEU A 182 -15.16 -2.51 -0.75
CA LEU A 182 -13.98 -1.82 -1.24
C LEU A 182 -13.07 -2.76 -2.06
N PRO A 183 -12.22 -2.22 -2.93
CA PRO A 183 -11.31 -3.05 -3.73
C PRO A 183 -10.24 -3.72 -2.86
N HIS A 184 -9.83 -4.93 -3.26
CA HIS A 184 -8.83 -5.74 -2.57
C HIS A 184 -7.54 -5.93 -3.41
N PRO A 185 -6.39 -6.28 -2.81
CA PRO A 185 -6.15 -6.44 -1.35
C PRO A 185 -6.37 -5.12 -0.59
N LEU A 186 -7.03 -5.19 0.58
CA LEU A 186 -7.41 -4.02 1.38
C LEU A 186 -6.68 -4.02 2.72
N TRP A 187 -6.28 -2.85 3.16
CA TRP A 187 -5.60 -2.60 4.44
C TRP A 187 -6.34 -1.53 5.24
N ILE A 188 -6.31 -1.65 6.56
CA ILE A 188 -6.72 -0.63 7.53
C ILE A 188 -5.60 -0.37 8.52
N SER A 189 -5.54 0.81 9.14
CA SER A 189 -4.65 1.06 10.27
C SER A 189 -5.37 0.79 11.59
N VAL A 190 -4.60 0.32 12.55
CA VAL A 190 -5.05 0.05 13.91
C VAL A 190 -4.10 0.72 14.89
N TYR A 191 -4.67 1.50 15.79
CA TYR A 191 -3.99 2.08 16.92
C TYR A 191 -4.71 1.68 18.22
N ASP A 192 -3.96 1.39 19.27
CA ASP A 192 -4.53 1.11 20.59
C ASP A 192 -4.11 2.20 21.56
N THR A 193 -4.97 3.21 21.68
CA THR A 193 -4.74 4.35 22.61
C THR A 193 -4.84 3.94 24.07
N SER A 194 -5.59 2.88 24.37
CA SER A 194 -5.85 2.41 25.74
C SER A 194 -4.80 1.41 26.24
N ASN A 195 -3.92 0.92 25.35
CA ASN A 195 -2.94 -0.12 25.65
C ASN A 195 -3.58 -1.37 26.31
N ILE A 196 -4.66 -1.89 25.68
CA ILE A 196 -5.35 -3.10 26.17
C ILE A 196 -4.52 -4.37 26.06
N GLY A 197 -3.42 -4.31 25.28
CA GLY A 197 -2.51 -5.40 25.03
C GLY A 197 -2.77 -6.14 23.72
N GLY A 198 -1.69 -6.68 23.13
CA GLY A 198 -1.74 -7.30 21.79
C GLY A 198 -2.73 -8.44 21.68
N GLU A 199 -2.81 -9.30 22.68
CA GLU A 199 -3.74 -10.45 22.69
C GLU A 199 -5.21 -10.01 22.73
N ALA A 200 -5.53 -8.99 23.55
CA ALA A 200 -6.89 -8.45 23.62
C ALA A 200 -7.28 -7.74 22.33
N LEU A 201 -6.37 -6.96 21.75
CA LEU A 201 -6.56 -6.30 20.47
C LEU A 201 -6.78 -7.31 19.34
N ALA A 202 -5.96 -8.36 19.29
CA ALA A 202 -6.06 -9.40 18.27
C ALA A 202 -7.39 -10.17 18.34
N LYS A 203 -7.80 -10.58 19.54
CA LYS A 203 -9.11 -11.20 19.76
C LYS A 203 -10.26 -10.30 19.34
N TRP A 204 -10.21 -9.03 19.70
CA TRP A 204 -11.24 -8.06 19.34
C TRP A 204 -11.36 -7.91 17.81
N LEU A 205 -10.24 -7.75 17.10
CA LEU A 205 -10.23 -7.67 15.63
C LEU A 205 -10.74 -8.96 14.98
N ASP A 206 -10.35 -10.13 15.48
CA ASP A 206 -10.78 -11.41 14.93
C ASP A 206 -12.30 -11.65 15.03
N THR A 207 -13.00 -10.93 15.91
CA THR A 207 -14.46 -11.02 16.04
C THR A 207 -15.24 -10.39 14.89
N TRP A 208 -14.65 -9.42 14.18
CA TRP A 208 -15.40 -8.64 13.20
C TRP A 208 -14.66 -8.33 11.91
N LEU A 209 -13.31 -8.29 11.91
CA LEU A 209 -12.52 -7.90 10.74
C LEU A 209 -12.62 -8.95 9.63
N PRO A 210 -13.03 -8.61 8.39
CA PRO A 210 -13.08 -9.56 7.28
C PRO A 210 -11.74 -10.27 7.07
N ARG A 211 -11.79 -11.56 6.71
CA ARG A 211 -10.63 -12.45 6.64
C ARG A 211 -9.59 -12.05 5.57
N ASP A 212 -9.98 -11.29 4.59
CA ASP A 212 -9.17 -10.82 3.47
C ASP A 212 -8.68 -9.36 3.63
N VAL A 213 -9.00 -8.72 4.75
CA VAL A 213 -8.51 -7.37 5.10
C VAL A 213 -7.27 -7.47 5.97
N GLY A 214 -6.21 -6.75 5.59
CA GLY A 214 -4.97 -6.67 6.34
C GLY A 214 -4.94 -5.51 7.34
N VAL A 215 -4.02 -5.59 8.29
CA VAL A 215 -3.83 -4.62 9.39
C VAL A 215 -2.44 -3.98 9.28
N LEU A 216 -2.41 -2.67 9.34
CA LEU A 216 -1.24 -1.84 9.55
C LEU A 216 -1.25 -1.39 11.02
N LEU A 217 -0.51 -2.08 11.88
CA LEU A 217 -0.39 -1.74 13.29
C LEU A 217 0.49 -0.50 13.45
N GLN A 218 -0.05 0.57 14.00
CA GLN A 218 0.73 1.73 14.42
C GLN A 218 1.44 1.41 15.74
N ASP A 219 2.75 1.58 15.76
CA ASP A 219 3.58 1.09 16.89
C ASP A 219 3.50 1.93 18.16
N GLY A 220 3.03 3.18 18.07
CA GLY A 220 2.87 4.08 19.20
C GLY A 220 4.17 4.56 19.84
N CYS A 221 5.32 4.33 19.18
CA CYS A 221 6.62 4.78 19.66
C CYS A 221 6.82 6.28 19.51
N GLY A 222 6.19 6.89 18.51
CA GLY A 222 6.31 8.31 18.19
C GLY A 222 5.78 9.21 19.29
N VAL A 223 4.78 8.79 20.02
CA VAL A 223 4.17 9.51 21.16
C VAL A 223 4.52 8.90 22.50
N TYR A 224 5.43 7.93 22.55
CA TYR A 224 5.81 7.18 23.77
C TYR A 224 4.64 6.43 24.42
N ALA A 225 3.61 6.08 23.66
CA ALA A 225 2.49 5.26 24.15
C ALA A 225 2.95 3.86 24.55
N ARG A 226 3.91 3.31 23.80
CA ARG A 226 4.59 2.04 24.10
C ARG A 226 6.00 2.01 23.52
N GLY A 227 6.85 1.11 24.06
CA GLY A 227 8.19 0.89 23.50
C GLY A 227 8.18 -0.15 22.38
N PRO A 228 9.30 -0.28 21.62
CA PRO A 228 9.40 -1.18 20.48
C PRO A 228 9.15 -2.66 20.82
N ALA A 229 9.60 -3.12 22.01
CA ALA A 229 9.36 -4.50 22.46
C ALA A 229 7.87 -4.78 22.64
N ALA A 230 7.13 -3.89 23.30
CA ALA A 230 5.68 -4.03 23.43
C ALA A 230 4.96 -3.95 22.07
N ALA A 231 5.37 -3.04 21.19
CA ALA A 231 4.80 -2.98 19.83
C ALA A 231 5.04 -4.28 19.04
N ARG A 232 6.20 -4.92 19.23
CA ARG A 232 6.51 -6.24 18.67
C ARG A 232 5.58 -7.33 19.21
N GLU A 233 5.33 -7.35 20.52
CA GLU A 233 4.39 -8.28 21.15
C GLU A 233 2.97 -8.12 20.58
N TYR A 234 2.54 -6.89 20.31
CA TYR A 234 1.28 -6.62 19.62
C TYR A 234 1.25 -7.24 18.22
N ALA A 235 2.31 -7.05 17.42
CA ALA A 235 2.40 -7.60 16.08
C ALA A 235 2.41 -9.12 16.10
N ASP A 236 3.10 -9.75 17.06
CA ASP A 236 3.15 -11.20 17.23
C ASP A 236 1.76 -11.76 17.59
N ALA A 237 1.03 -11.14 18.53
CA ALA A 237 -0.33 -11.52 18.88
C ALA A 237 -1.29 -11.38 17.69
N LEU A 238 -1.25 -10.24 17.00
CA LEU A 238 -2.05 -10.02 15.79
C LEU A 238 -1.74 -11.10 14.72
N SER A 239 -0.46 -11.44 14.54
CA SER A 239 -0.04 -12.45 13.57
C SER A 239 -0.51 -13.85 13.94
N ALA A 240 -0.57 -14.18 15.22
CA ALA A 240 -1.08 -15.48 15.70
C ALA A 240 -2.58 -15.64 15.42
N HIS A 241 -3.37 -14.58 15.59
CA HIS A 241 -4.81 -14.59 15.37
C HIS A 241 -5.22 -14.40 13.90
N LEU A 242 -4.64 -13.41 13.24
CA LEU A 242 -5.05 -12.99 11.89
C LEU A 242 -4.23 -13.65 10.78
N GLY A 243 -3.05 -14.15 11.11
CA GLY A 243 -2.06 -14.65 10.15
C GLY A 243 -1.01 -13.59 9.78
N HIS A 244 0.25 -13.99 9.77
CA HIS A 244 1.41 -13.10 9.60
C HIS A 244 1.35 -12.24 8.32
N LYS A 245 0.82 -12.77 7.21
CA LYS A 245 0.70 -12.04 5.93
C LYS A 245 -0.29 -10.88 5.98
N ARG A 246 -1.19 -10.87 6.95
CA ARG A 246 -2.20 -9.84 7.16
C ARG A 246 -1.74 -8.74 8.13
N VAL A 247 -0.54 -8.85 8.70
CA VAL A 247 -0.02 -7.89 9.68
C VAL A 247 1.22 -7.21 9.15
N ARG A 248 1.20 -5.89 9.18
CA ARG A 248 2.32 -5.01 8.87
C ARG A 248 2.45 -3.98 9.99
N ILE A 249 3.60 -3.36 10.12
CA ILE A 249 3.85 -2.37 11.17
C ILE A 249 4.08 -1.00 10.53
N ILE A 250 3.40 0.02 11.03
CA ILE A 250 3.75 1.42 10.80
C ILE A 250 4.68 1.84 11.93
N ALA A 251 5.94 2.09 11.60
CA ALA A 251 6.93 2.59 12.53
C ALA A 251 6.91 4.12 12.49
N GLU A 252 6.56 4.73 13.63
CA GLU A 252 6.47 6.17 13.78
C GLU A 252 7.88 6.78 13.87
N ALA A 253 8.32 7.45 12.78
CA ALA A 253 9.65 8.06 12.66
C ALA A 253 9.71 9.48 13.26
N PHE A 254 8.84 9.79 14.20
CA PHE A 254 8.77 11.08 14.87
C PHE A 254 8.80 10.95 16.38
N ARG A 255 9.08 12.07 17.07
CA ARG A 255 9.05 12.17 18.55
C ARG A 255 8.45 13.51 18.96
N PRO A 256 7.84 13.61 20.16
CA PRO A 256 7.34 14.86 20.67
C PRO A 256 8.45 15.92 20.76
N LYS A 257 8.10 17.16 20.43
CA LYS A 257 9.00 18.32 20.53
C LYS A 257 8.69 19.11 21.79
N GLN A 258 9.73 19.60 22.45
CA GLN A 258 9.55 20.53 23.55
C GLN A 258 8.81 21.78 23.05
N GLY A 259 7.75 22.17 23.73
CA GLY A 259 6.88 23.27 23.29
C GLY A 259 5.74 22.89 22.39
N GLY A 260 5.56 21.58 22.10
CA GLY A 260 4.45 21.02 21.31
C GLY A 260 4.84 20.66 19.88
N GLY A 261 3.98 19.83 19.24
CA GLY A 261 4.23 19.27 17.92
C GLY A 261 5.27 18.15 17.94
N PHE A 262 5.75 17.79 16.75
CA PHE A 262 6.65 16.66 16.54
C PHE A 262 7.93 17.08 15.81
N ARG A 263 9.00 16.32 16.04
CA ARG A 263 10.25 16.34 15.28
C ARG A 263 10.53 14.97 14.68
N ALA A 264 11.40 14.89 13.70
CA ALA A 264 11.94 13.61 13.26
C ALA A 264 12.64 12.89 14.43
N ALA A 265 12.51 11.57 14.46
CA ALA A 265 13.33 10.76 15.34
C ALA A 265 14.80 10.86 14.89
N THR A 266 15.73 10.68 15.82
CA THR A 266 17.15 10.48 15.47
C THR A 266 17.38 9.04 15.02
N ALA A 267 18.50 8.78 14.34
CA ALA A 267 18.89 7.41 13.98
C ALA A 267 19.05 6.53 15.23
N ALA A 268 19.56 7.08 16.36
CA ALA A 268 19.70 6.37 17.60
C ALA A 268 18.34 5.99 18.26
N GLU A 269 17.30 6.78 18.02
CA GLU A 269 15.94 6.49 18.50
C GLU A 269 15.20 5.51 17.58
N LEU A 270 15.43 5.57 16.25
CA LEU A 270 14.69 4.79 15.27
C LEU A 270 15.30 3.42 15.00
N ALA A 271 16.63 3.28 14.98
CA ALA A 271 17.27 2.01 14.65
C ALA A 271 16.88 0.86 15.61
N PRO A 272 16.87 1.01 16.95
CA PRO A 272 16.41 -0.04 17.85
C PRO A 272 14.94 -0.41 17.64
N GLN A 273 14.11 0.57 17.25
CA GLN A 273 12.70 0.36 16.92
C GLN A 273 12.55 -0.54 15.70
N LEU A 274 13.26 -0.25 14.61
CA LEU A 274 13.24 -1.05 13.39
C LEU A 274 13.80 -2.47 13.59
N GLU A 275 14.84 -2.61 14.40
CA GLU A 275 15.41 -3.92 14.78
C GLU A 275 14.41 -4.80 15.52
N ALA A 276 13.65 -4.22 16.44
CA ALA A 276 12.62 -4.96 17.15
C ALA A 276 11.58 -5.56 16.22
N TYR A 277 11.38 -4.98 15.04
CA TYR A 277 10.37 -5.42 14.06
C TYR A 277 10.92 -6.37 13.00
N HIS A 278 12.13 -6.87 13.17
CA HIS A 278 12.70 -7.85 12.24
C HIS A 278 11.74 -9.03 11.99
N GLY A 279 11.57 -9.37 10.71
CA GLY A 279 10.62 -10.40 10.28
C GLY A 279 9.24 -9.87 9.90
N TYR A 280 8.90 -8.63 10.21
CA TYR A 280 7.69 -7.96 9.74
C TYR A 280 7.95 -7.03 8.56
N ARG A 281 6.91 -6.76 7.78
CA ARG A 281 6.94 -5.67 6.80
C ARG A 281 6.69 -4.36 7.53
N VAL A 282 7.68 -3.48 7.50
CA VAL A 282 7.68 -2.20 8.21
C VAL A 282 7.50 -1.05 7.23
N TYR A 283 6.63 -0.11 7.57
CA TYR A 283 6.37 1.13 6.84
C TYR A 283 6.74 2.32 7.73
N LEU A 284 7.60 3.19 7.23
CA LEU A 284 8.05 4.37 7.98
C LEU A 284 7.04 5.50 7.84
N PHE A 285 6.49 6.00 8.93
CA PHE A 285 5.56 7.13 8.95
C PHE A 285 6.26 8.40 9.41
N ASP A 286 6.34 9.42 8.64
CA ASP A 286 6.06 9.45 7.21
C ASP A 286 7.27 10.00 6.46
N GLY A 287 7.32 9.73 5.17
CA GLY A 287 8.45 10.05 4.33
C GLY A 287 8.85 11.53 4.32
N PRO A 288 8.01 12.42 3.76
CA PRO A 288 8.39 13.81 3.52
C PRO A 288 8.57 14.64 4.79
N HIS A 289 7.90 14.28 5.91
CA HIS A 289 7.96 15.08 7.13
C HIS A 289 9.11 14.68 8.06
N TYR A 290 9.48 13.38 8.07
CA TYR A 290 10.37 12.87 9.11
C TYR A 290 11.58 12.09 8.58
N MET A 291 11.53 11.54 7.36
CA MET A 291 12.59 10.70 6.81
C MET A 291 13.52 11.48 5.87
N SER A 292 14.27 12.44 6.45
CA SER A 292 15.25 13.24 5.71
C SER A 292 16.43 12.39 5.21
N PRO A 293 17.19 12.86 4.21
CA PRO A 293 18.42 12.21 3.75
C PRO A 293 19.43 11.98 4.88
N GLU A 294 19.55 12.91 5.84
CA GLU A 294 20.46 12.81 6.98
C GLU A 294 20.04 11.67 7.93
N LEU A 295 18.74 11.50 8.16
CA LEU A 295 18.23 10.38 8.95
C LEU A 295 18.47 9.05 8.24
N VAL A 296 18.25 8.97 6.94
CA VAL A 296 18.54 7.78 6.12
C VAL A 296 20.02 7.41 6.25
N GLU A 297 20.92 8.37 6.06
CA GLU A 297 22.36 8.13 6.19
C GLU A 297 22.74 7.68 7.62
N GLY A 298 22.18 8.33 8.65
CA GLY A 298 22.43 7.96 10.05
C GLY A 298 22.00 6.52 10.37
N LEU A 299 20.87 6.06 9.84
CA LEU A 299 20.40 4.69 9.98
C LEU A 299 21.36 3.69 9.30
N LEU A 300 21.81 4.01 8.08
CA LEU A 300 22.78 3.17 7.35
C LEU A 300 24.13 3.06 8.06
N GLN A 301 24.59 4.15 8.68
CA GLN A 301 25.83 4.15 9.49
C GLN A 301 25.72 3.25 10.72
N GLN A 302 24.57 3.28 11.41
CA GLN A 302 24.32 2.39 12.56
C GLN A 302 24.32 0.92 12.17
N LEU A 303 23.74 0.56 11.02
CA LEU A 303 23.80 -0.81 10.50
C LEU A 303 25.23 -1.26 10.21
N LYS A 304 26.02 -0.42 9.52
CA LYS A 304 27.42 -0.73 9.21
C LYS A 304 28.25 -0.93 10.48
N ALA A 305 28.04 -0.09 11.50
CA ALA A 305 28.74 -0.20 12.76
C ALA A 305 28.46 -1.52 13.49
N LYS A 306 27.21 -2.01 13.42
CA LYS A 306 26.82 -3.31 14.02
C LYS A 306 27.35 -4.49 13.23
N GLY A 307 27.30 -4.47 11.90
CA GLY A 307 27.87 -5.52 11.06
C GLY A 307 29.38 -5.66 11.19
N ALA A 308 30.09 -4.59 11.57
CA ALA A 308 31.53 -4.63 11.85
C ALA A 308 31.87 -5.12 13.27
N ALA A 309 30.89 -5.19 14.17
CA ALA A 309 31.05 -5.63 15.57
C ALA A 309 30.68 -7.11 15.79
N GLN A 310 30.15 -7.78 14.78
CA GLN A 310 29.87 -9.22 14.72
C GLN A 310 30.96 -9.95 13.95
#